data_9fcc9773ba5a2bad2bb3bb91ca4f9f9f
#
_entry.id   9fcc9773ba5a2bad2bb3bb91ca4f9f9f
#
_cell.length_a   1.000
_cell.length_b   1.000
_cell.length_c   1.000
_cell.angle_alpha   90.00
_cell.angle_beta   90.00
_cell.angle_gamma   90.00
#
_symmetry.space_group_name_H-M   'P 1'
#
loop_
_entity.id
_entity.type
_entity.pdbx_description
1 polymer ?
#
loop_
_entity_poly.entity_id
_entity_poly.type
_entity_poly.pdbx_seq_one_letter_code
_entity_poly.pdbx_strand_id
1 'polypeptide(L)'
;MQNAECRMKNLKLMKLGVLCSGRGTDLQSIIDSITDKKLDAEISIVLTDKPNVMALTRAEKVGIKNICVDRKSFDNQADFEKSLLNELKTAEVDLVILAGFMRILSPSFVHEYKNRIMNIHPSLLPSFPGAHAHRDFLNYGVKISGCTVHFVDEGTDSGPIIMQATVEVKDDDTEETLAARVLEQEHIIYPKAIQLFVENRLKIVGRKVLIKFR
;
A
#
# COMPACT_ATOMS: atom_id res chain seq x y z
N MET A 1 7.89 -32.53 -24.22
CA MET A 1 6.91 -31.63 -23.60
C MET A 1 6.69 -31.89 -22.09
N GLN A 2 7.59 -32.58 -21.38
CA GLN A 2 7.47 -32.90 -19.94
C GLN A 2 8.32 -32.03 -18.99
N ASN A 3 9.11 -31.08 -19.49
CA ASN A 3 10.05 -30.28 -18.65
C ASN A 3 9.57 -28.88 -18.23
N ALA A 4 8.39 -28.42 -18.67
CA ALA A 4 7.85 -27.13 -18.29
C ALA A 4 6.98 -27.15 -17.02
N GLU A 5 6.27 -28.27 -16.79
CA GLU A 5 5.39 -28.43 -15.61
C GLU A 5 6.16 -28.72 -14.30
N CYS A 6 7.40 -29.19 -14.38
CA CYS A 6 8.20 -29.55 -13.19
C CYS A 6 8.88 -28.32 -12.52
N ARG A 7 8.89 -27.15 -13.15
CA ARG A 7 9.48 -25.92 -12.60
C ARG A 7 8.54 -25.07 -11.74
N MET A 8 7.23 -25.39 -11.69
CA MET A 8 6.24 -24.62 -10.91
C MET A 8 5.97 -25.17 -9.50
N LYS A 9 6.67 -26.21 -9.07
CA LYS A 9 6.52 -26.74 -7.70
C LYS A 9 7.61 -26.19 -6.80
N ASN A 10 7.30 -25.17 -6.01
CA ASN A 10 8.00 -24.58 -4.84
C ASN A 10 8.50 -23.13 -4.98
N LEU A 11 7.87 -22.25 -5.73
CA LEU A 11 8.05 -20.83 -5.49
C LEU A 11 7.17 -20.44 -4.30
N LYS A 12 7.80 -20.20 -3.12
CA LYS A 12 7.11 -19.63 -1.96
C LYS A 12 6.49 -18.30 -2.40
N LEU A 13 5.17 -18.16 -2.35
CA LEU A 13 4.50 -16.89 -2.65
C LEU A 13 5.00 -15.81 -1.70
N MET A 14 5.12 -14.59 -2.21
CA MET A 14 5.48 -13.44 -1.38
C MET A 14 4.35 -13.12 -0.43
N LYS A 15 4.67 -13.01 0.86
CA LYS A 15 3.74 -12.76 1.95
C LYS A 15 3.57 -11.26 2.18
N LEU A 16 2.37 -10.76 1.94
CA LEU A 16 2.01 -9.36 2.16
C LEU A 16 1.39 -9.18 3.55
N GLY A 17 1.82 -8.14 4.26
CA GLY A 17 1.14 -7.62 5.45
C GLY A 17 0.49 -6.28 5.09
N VAL A 18 -0.84 -6.19 5.18
CA VAL A 18 -1.56 -4.98 4.76
C VAL A 18 -2.04 -4.21 5.98
N LEU A 19 -1.65 -2.94 6.09
CA LEU A 19 -2.05 -2.02 7.16
C LEU A 19 -3.13 -1.06 6.63
N CYS A 20 -4.25 -0.97 7.34
CA CYS A 20 -5.40 -0.13 6.98
C CYS A 20 -5.96 0.62 8.20
N SER A 21 -6.54 1.82 7.98
CA SER A 21 -7.24 2.58 9.04
C SER A 21 -8.74 2.79 8.77
N GLY A 22 -9.29 2.25 7.66
CA GLY A 22 -10.64 2.61 7.25
C GLY A 22 -11.34 1.62 6.32
N ARG A 23 -11.86 2.12 5.20
CA ARG A 23 -12.72 1.37 4.26
C ARG A 23 -12.03 0.18 3.58
N GLY A 24 -10.72 0.22 3.40
CA GLY A 24 -9.94 -0.87 2.79
C GLY A 24 -10.26 -1.10 1.31
N THR A 25 -10.50 -0.05 0.53
CA THR A 25 -10.78 -0.17 -0.91
C THR A 25 -9.54 -0.61 -1.68
N ASP A 26 -8.35 -0.10 -1.33
CA ASP A 26 -7.08 -0.57 -1.89
C ASP A 26 -6.76 -2.01 -1.47
N LEU A 27 -7.07 -2.38 -0.20
CA LEU A 27 -7.00 -3.78 0.21
C LEU A 27 -7.87 -4.66 -0.69
N GLN A 28 -9.11 -4.22 -1.01
CA GLN A 28 -9.99 -4.98 -1.90
C GLN A 28 -9.37 -5.13 -3.30
N SER A 29 -8.80 -4.07 -3.88
CA SER A 29 -8.18 -4.15 -5.21
C SER A 29 -7.00 -5.13 -5.25
N ILE A 30 -6.25 -5.24 -4.15
CA ILE A 30 -5.16 -6.21 -4.00
C ILE A 30 -5.74 -7.64 -3.90
N ILE A 31 -6.78 -7.85 -3.08
CA ILE A 31 -7.48 -9.14 -2.97
C ILE A 31 -8.00 -9.59 -4.33
N ASP A 32 -8.69 -8.70 -5.05
CA ASP A 32 -9.25 -8.99 -6.38
C ASP A 32 -8.13 -9.34 -7.38
N SER A 33 -7.02 -8.60 -7.36
CA SER A 33 -5.87 -8.86 -8.23
C SER A 33 -5.19 -10.21 -7.97
N ILE A 34 -5.13 -10.64 -6.71
CA ILE A 34 -4.63 -11.98 -6.33
C ILE A 34 -5.62 -13.05 -6.82
N THR A 35 -6.92 -12.85 -6.59
CA THR A 35 -7.97 -13.78 -7.01
C THR A 35 -8.00 -13.95 -8.54
N ASP A 36 -7.83 -12.86 -9.27
CA ASP A 36 -7.74 -12.83 -10.74
C ASP A 36 -6.41 -13.35 -11.29
N LYS A 37 -5.47 -13.76 -10.42
CA LYS A 37 -4.11 -14.21 -10.81
C LYS A 37 -3.30 -13.14 -11.57
N LYS A 38 -3.56 -11.88 -11.28
CA LYS A 38 -2.81 -10.72 -11.79
C LYS A 38 -1.68 -10.31 -10.84
N LEU A 39 -1.72 -10.79 -9.59
CA LEU A 39 -0.73 -10.55 -8.55
C LEU A 39 -0.32 -11.89 -7.91
N ASP A 40 0.95 -12.26 -8.07
CA ASP A 40 1.54 -13.53 -7.62
C ASP A 40 2.02 -13.43 -6.16
N ALA A 41 1.11 -13.12 -5.24
CA ALA A 41 1.38 -12.97 -3.82
C ALA A 41 0.25 -13.54 -2.97
N GLU A 42 0.46 -13.63 -1.65
CA GLU A 42 -0.59 -13.93 -0.67
C GLU A 42 -0.66 -12.84 0.39
N ILE A 43 -1.84 -12.48 0.87
CA ILE A 43 -1.99 -11.61 2.04
C ILE A 43 -1.99 -12.50 3.27
N SER A 44 -0.88 -12.49 4.01
CA SER A 44 -0.73 -13.30 5.24
C SER A 44 -1.46 -12.70 6.42
N ILE A 45 -1.58 -11.37 6.47
CA ILE A 45 -2.26 -10.68 7.56
C ILE A 45 -2.74 -9.29 7.13
N VAL A 46 -3.91 -8.90 7.64
CA VAL A 46 -4.41 -7.51 7.61
C VAL A 46 -4.39 -6.95 9.02
N LEU A 47 -3.75 -5.80 9.22
CA LEU A 47 -3.71 -5.11 10.50
C LEU A 47 -4.43 -3.77 10.40
N THR A 48 -5.19 -3.43 11.44
CA THR A 48 -5.84 -2.12 11.54
C THR A 48 -5.50 -1.46 12.87
N ASP A 49 -5.46 -0.11 12.87
CA ASP A 49 -5.22 0.70 14.06
C ASP A 49 -6.51 1.17 14.76
N LYS A 50 -7.67 0.72 14.22
CA LYS A 50 -9.02 1.06 14.72
C LYS A 50 -9.91 -0.16 14.65
N PRO A 51 -10.76 -0.38 15.66
CA PRO A 51 -11.77 -1.44 15.63
C PRO A 51 -12.90 -1.11 14.64
N ASN A 52 -13.67 -2.12 14.27
CA ASN A 52 -14.91 -2.01 13.49
C ASN A 52 -14.78 -1.29 12.14
N VAL A 53 -13.60 -1.34 11.51
CA VAL A 53 -13.39 -0.78 10.16
C VAL A 53 -13.71 -1.81 9.09
N MET A 54 -14.18 -1.35 7.93
CA MET A 54 -14.59 -2.25 6.82
C MET A 54 -13.42 -3.10 6.28
N ALA A 55 -12.18 -2.66 6.44
CA ALA A 55 -11.01 -3.44 6.06
C ALA A 55 -10.97 -4.82 6.74
N LEU A 56 -11.33 -4.91 8.04
CA LEU A 56 -11.44 -6.19 8.77
C LEU A 56 -12.49 -7.09 8.15
N THR A 57 -13.70 -6.56 7.89
CA THR A 57 -14.79 -7.31 7.26
C THR A 57 -14.42 -7.83 5.86
N ARG A 58 -13.65 -7.05 5.08
CA ARG A 58 -13.17 -7.49 3.76
C ARG A 58 -12.22 -8.67 3.87
N ALA A 59 -11.26 -8.60 4.79
CA ALA A 59 -10.31 -9.68 5.06
C ALA A 59 -11.02 -10.96 5.55
N GLU A 60 -11.95 -10.82 6.49
CA GLU A 60 -12.73 -11.92 7.04
C GLU A 60 -13.53 -12.67 5.97
N LYS A 61 -14.21 -11.94 5.07
CA LYS A 61 -15.01 -12.51 3.98
C LYS A 61 -14.24 -13.45 3.06
N VAL A 62 -12.93 -13.28 2.94
CA VAL A 62 -12.06 -14.10 2.08
C VAL A 62 -11.10 -14.98 2.89
N GLY A 63 -11.34 -15.11 4.21
CA GLY A 63 -10.56 -15.99 5.10
C GLY A 63 -9.14 -15.51 5.39
N ILE A 64 -8.83 -14.23 5.18
CA ILE A 64 -7.53 -13.66 5.52
C ILE A 64 -7.45 -13.36 7.01
N LYS A 65 -6.36 -13.80 7.67
CA LYS A 65 -6.08 -13.45 9.06
C LYS A 65 -6.09 -11.93 9.23
N ASN A 66 -6.88 -11.42 10.18
CA ASN A 66 -6.97 -10.01 10.43
C ASN A 66 -6.98 -9.70 11.93
N ILE A 67 -6.32 -8.62 12.33
CA ILE A 67 -6.17 -8.22 13.73
C ILE A 67 -6.31 -6.70 13.83
N CYS A 68 -7.09 -6.27 14.82
CA CYS A 68 -7.10 -4.87 15.24
C CYS A 68 -6.08 -4.67 16.36
N VAL A 69 -5.04 -3.90 16.07
CA VAL A 69 -4.11 -3.37 17.07
C VAL A 69 -4.59 -1.95 17.39
N ASP A 70 -5.57 -1.82 18.29
CA ASP A 70 -6.18 -0.52 18.57
C ASP A 70 -5.14 0.44 19.16
N ARG A 71 -4.82 1.52 18.42
CA ARG A 71 -3.85 2.55 18.84
C ARG A 71 -4.19 3.15 20.21
N LYS A 72 -5.49 3.24 20.56
CA LYS A 72 -5.95 3.80 21.83
C LYS A 72 -5.62 2.92 23.03
N SER A 73 -5.28 1.66 22.82
CA SER A 73 -4.90 0.72 23.88
C SER A 73 -3.42 0.83 24.29
N PHE A 74 -2.68 1.77 23.72
CA PHE A 74 -1.26 1.97 23.98
C PHE A 74 -0.99 3.40 24.41
N ASP A 75 -0.16 3.56 25.44
CA ASP A 75 0.21 4.88 25.98
C ASP A 75 1.11 5.67 25.03
N ASN A 76 1.94 4.97 24.25
CA ASN A 76 2.89 5.59 23.34
C ASN A 76 2.93 4.89 21.96
N GLN A 77 3.60 5.52 21.00
CA GLN A 77 3.74 5.02 19.65
C GLN A 77 4.65 3.80 19.58
N ALA A 78 5.70 3.75 20.39
CA ALA A 78 6.69 2.67 20.32
C ALA A 78 6.08 1.31 20.68
N ASP A 79 5.27 1.24 21.74
CA ASP A 79 4.61 0.01 22.14
C ASP A 79 3.55 -0.45 21.13
N PHE A 80 2.81 0.50 20.55
CA PHE A 80 1.88 0.23 19.46
C PHE A 80 2.60 -0.36 18.24
N GLU A 81 3.66 0.29 17.77
CA GLU A 81 4.43 -0.19 16.62
C GLU A 81 5.14 -1.52 16.88
N LYS A 82 5.62 -1.73 18.10
CA LYS A 82 6.16 -3.03 18.52
C LYS A 82 5.11 -4.14 18.39
N SER A 83 3.87 -3.87 18.76
CA SER A 83 2.76 -4.83 18.58
C SER A 83 2.50 -5.11 17.10
N LEU A 84 2.45 -4.08 16.23
CA LEU A 84 2.33 -4.27 14.78
C LEU A 84 3.47 -5.10 14.22
N LEU A 85 4.73 -4.79 14.60
CA LEU A 85 5.92 -5.53 14.15
C LEU A 85 5.89 -7.00 14.57
N ASN A 86 5.44 -7.30 15.78
CA ASN A 86 5.30 -8.66 16.27
C ASN A 86 4.31 -9.47 15.42
N GLU A 87 3.15 -8.90 15.10
CA GLU A 87 2.15 -9.56 14.25
C GLU A 87 2.67 -9.78 12.82
N LEU A 88 3.35 -8.78 12.24
CA LEU A 88 3.96 -8.90 10.92
C LEU A 88 5.05 -9.98 10.88
N LYS A 89 5.91 -10.03 11.89
CA LYS A 89 6.97 -11.05 12.02
C LYS A 89 6.38 -12.45 12.23
N THR A 90 5.34 -12.58 13.07
CA THR A 90 4.64 -13.85 13.31
C THR A 90 3.96 -14.38 12.04
N ALA A 91 3.45 -13.47 11.20
CA ALA A 91 2.88 -13.80 9.90
C ALA A 91 3.94 -13.98 8.79
N GLU A 92 5.23 -13.89 9.13
CA GLU A 92 6.37 -14.00 8.20
C GLU A 92 6.24 -13.06 6.99
N VAL A 93 5.81 -11.82 7.19
CA VAL A 93 5.58 -10.84 6.13
C VAL A 93 6.88 -10.46 5.43
N ASP A 94 6.88 -10.57 4.10
CA ASP A 94 8.00 -10.17 3.25
C ASP A 94 7.92 -8.70 2.84
N LEU A 95 6.71 -8.18 2.56
CA LEU A 95 6.42 -6.82 2.12
C LEU A 95 5.23 -6.23 2.88
N VAL A 96 5.40 -5.06 3.46
CA VAL A 96 4.34 -4.30 4.13
C VAL A 96 3.68 -3.35 3.13
N ILE A 97 2.36 -3.34 3.11
CA ILE A 97 1.51 -2.51 2.24
C ILE A 97 0.69 -1.56 3.10
N LEU A 98 0.87 -0.26 2.92
CA LEU A 98 0.03 0.75 3.56
C LEU A 98 -1.15 1.08 2.62
N ALA A 99 -2.33 0.57 2.95
CA ALA A 99 -3.55 0.73 2.16
C ALA A 99 -4.54 1.65 2.89
N GLY A 100 -4.28 2.94 2.86
CA GLY A 100 -5.03 3.93 3.64
C GLY A 100 -4.75 3.82 5.15
N PHE A 101 -3.50 3.61 5.52
CA PHE A 101 -3.05 3.63 6.91
C PHE A 101 -2.71 5.05 7.34
N MET A 102 -3.48 5.60 8.28
CA MET A 102 -3.47 7.03 8.66
C MET A 102 -2.48 7.34 9.79
N ARG A 103 -1.38 6.60 9.91
CA ARG A 103 -0.33 6.82 10.92
C ARG A 103 1.02 6.99 10.24
N ILE A 104 1.79 7.94 10.75
CA ILE A 104 3.20 8.08 10.40
C ILE A 104 3.95 7.00 11.18
N LEU A 105 4.72 6.18 10.46
CA LEU A 105 5.56 5.14 11.04
C LEU A 105 6.88 5.76 11.55
N SER A 106 7.35 5.29 12.69
CA SER A 106 8.64 5.76 13.23
C SER A 106 9.82 5.28 12.38
N PRO A 107 10.98 5.95 12.46
CA PRO A 107 12.21 5.49 11.81
C PRO A 107 12.58 4.04 12.19
N SER A 108 12.36 3.63 13.44
CA SER A 108 12.63 2.27 13.90
C SER A 108 11.75 1.24 13.19
N PHE A 109 10.46 1.52 12.99
CA PHE A 109 9.58 0.65 12.21
C PHE A 109 10.04 0.54 10.75
N VAL A 110 10.34 1.69 10.13
CA VAL A 110 10.81 1.76 8.74
C VAL A 110 12.11 0.98 8.56
N HIS A 111 13.04 1.03 9.51
CA HIS A 111 14.29 0.26 9.48
C HIS A 111 14.09 -1.25 9.48
N GLU A 112 13.11 -1.78 10.24
CA GLU A 112 12.80 -3.23 10.29
C GLU A 112 12.37 -3.79 8.93
N TYR A 113 11.69 -2.95 8.13
CA TYR A 113 11.23 -3.28 6.79
C TYR A 113 11.84 -2.37 5.72
N LYS A 114 13.10 -1.98 5.89
CA LYS A 114 13.80 -1.08 4.94
C LYS A 114 13.66 -1.56 3.51
N ASN A 115 13.19 -0.68 2.63
CA ASN A 115 12.89 -0.95 1.21
C ASN A 115 11.83 -2.06 0.99
N ARG A 116 11.04 -2.36 2.02
CA ARG A 116 9.97 -3.36 2.01
C ARG A 116 8.68 -2.84 2.64
N ILE A 117 8.45 -1.53 2.54
CA ILE A 117 7.17 -0.89 2.85
C ILE A 117 6.77 -0.09 1.63
N MET A 118 5.59 -0.33 1.10
CA MET A 118 4.99 0.46 0.03
C MET A 118 3.78 1.22 0.54
N ASN A 119 3.62 2.45 0.08
CA ASN A 119 2.44 3.28 0.31
C ASN A 119 1.85 3.73 -1.02
N ILE A 120 0.55 3.95 -1.03
CA ILE A 120 -0.13 4.69 -2.08
C ILE A 120 -0.62 6.02 -1.52
N HIS A 121 -0.29 7.10 -2.22
CA HIS A 121 -0.64 8.46 -1.82
C HIS A 121 -1.47 9.12 -2.92
N PRO A 122 -2.61 9.77 -2.60
CA PRO A 122 -3.54 10.31 -3.58
C PRO A 122 -3.07 11.66 -4.14
N SER A 123 -1.79 11.76 -4.53
CA SER A 123 -1.22 12.91 -5.24
C SER A 123 -0.11 12.50 -6.21
N LEU A 124 0.29 13.42 -7.08
CA LEU A 124 1.51 13.31 -7.88
C LEU A 124 2.71 13.82 -7.06
N LEU A 125 3.23 12.99 -6.17
CA LEU A 125 4.40 13.36 -5.36
C LEU A 125 5.57 13.85 -6.24
N PRO A 126 6.35 14.85 -5.81
CA PRO A 126 6.40 15.45 -4.47
C PRO A 126 5.36 16.54 -4.19
N SER A 127 4.36 16.75 -5.04
CA SER A 127 3.32 17.74 -4.83
C SER A 127 2.29 17.22 -3.83
N PHE A 128 1.82 18.09 -2.95
CA PHE A 128 0.74 17.85 -1.98
C PHE A 128 0.92 16.58 -1.13
N PRO A 129 2.02 16.48 -0.35
CA PRO A 129 2.18 15.42 0.64
C PRO A 129 1.21 15.60 1.81
N GLY A 130 0.95 14.53 2.59
CA GLY A 130 0.15 14.58 3.80
C GLY A 130 -1.33 14.26 3.62
N ALA A 131 -2.14 14.49 4.67
CA ALA A 131 -3.46 13.85 4.82
C ALA A 131 -4.60 14.50 4.03
N HIS A 132 -4.42 15.68 3.43
CA HIS A 132 -5.50 16.48 2.84
C HIS A 132 -5.33 16.79 1.35
N ALA A 133 -4.66 15.92 0.62
CA ALA A 133 -4.27 16.14 -0.76
C ALA A 133 -5.43 16.62 -1.66
N HIS A 134 -6.60 15.96 -1.62
CA HIS A 134 -7.74 16.33 -2.49
C HIS A 134 -8.23 17.75 -2.25
N ARG A 135 -8.40 18.15 -0.98
CA ARG A 135 -8.79 19.52 -0.62
C ARG A 135 -7.74 20.53 -1.08
N ASP A 136 -6.47 20.20 -0.88
CA ASP A 136 -5.37 21.10 -1.19
C ASP A 136 -5.23 21.30 -2.72
N PHE A 137 -5.50 20.27 -3.54
CA PHE A 137 -5.57 20.38 -5.01
C PHE A 137 -6.65 21.36 -5.47
N LEU A 138 -7.88 21.16 -4.96
CA LEU A 138 -9.02 22.00 -5.35
C LEU A 138 -8.79 23.45 -4.94
N ASN A 139 -8.30 23.68 -3.73
CA ASN A 139 -7.99 25.03 -3.23
C ASN A 139 -6.86 25.70 -4.02
N TYR A 140 -5.87 24.94 -4.49
CA TYR A 140 -4.76 25.49 -5.28
C TYR A 140 -5.15 25.76 -6.74
N GLY A 141 -6.16 25.05 -7.25
CA GLY A 141 -6.67 25.21 -8.63
C GLY A 141 -5.83 24.49 -9.68
N VAL A 142 -5.16 23.36 -9.31
CA VAL A 142 -4.45 22.53 -10.29
C VAL A 142 -5.43 21.89 -11.28
N LYS A 143 -4.97 21.60 -12.49
CA LYS A 143 -5.77 20.97 -13.54
C LYS A 143 -5.47 19.48 -13.70
N ILE A 144 -4.36 19.01 -13.10
CA ILE A 144 -3.96 17.60 -13.10
C ILE A 144 -3.63 17.20 -11.68
N SER A 145 -4.21 16.08 -11.24
CA SER A 145 -3.91 15.37 -10.01
C SER A 145 -3.54 13.93 -10.34
N GLY A 146 -3.58 13.05 -9.35
CA GLY A 146 -3.32 11.61 -9.54
C GLY A 146 -2.95 10.91 -8.26
N CYS A 147 -2.25 9.79 -8.40
CA CYS A 147 -1.76 9.01 -7.28
C CYS A 147 -0.33 8.53 -7.50
N THR A 148 0.35 8.23 -6.41
CA THR A 148 1.75 7.79 -6.39
C THR A 148 1.91 6.56 -5.52
N VAL A 149 2.47 5.49 -6.07
CA VAL A 149 3.01 4.37 -5.29
C VAL A 149 4.49 4.62 -5.07
N HIS A 150 4.93 4.57 -3.80
CA HIS A 150 6.31 4.80 -3.43
C HIS A 150 6.76 3.86 -2.31
N PHE A 151 8.06 3.66 -2.17
CA PHE A 151 8.61 3.08 -0.95
C PHE A 151 8.53 4.08 0.18
N VAL A 152 8.29 3.59 1.39
CA VAL A 152 8.29 4.44 2.60
C VAL A 152 9.71 4.58 3.12
N ASP A 153 10.10 5.82 3.39
CA ASP A 153 11.32 6.19 4.11
C ASP A 153 10.96 6.89 5.44
N GLU A 154 11.93 7.51 6.08
CA GLU A 154 11.75 8.16 7.38
C GLU A 154 10.97 9.49 7.32
N GLY A 155 10.79 10.04 6.11
CA GLY A 155 10.02 11.27 5.89
C GLY A 155 8.56 10.98 5.54
N THR A 156 7.73 12.03 5.53
CA THR A 156 6.33 11.91 5.12
C THR A 156 6.23 12.00 3.60
N ASP A 157 5.72 10.94 2.98
CA ASP A 157 5.48 10.81 1.53
C ASP A 157 6.71 11.18 0.67
N SER A 158 7.93 10.96 1.22
CA SER A 158 9.19 11.40 0.63
C SER A 158 10.01 10.28 -0.03
N GLY A 159 9.63 9.04 0.14
CA GLY A 159 10.39 7.89 -0.33
C GLY A 159 10.45 7.73 -1.86
N PRO A 160 11.29 6.80 -2.36
CA PRO A 160 11.48 6.59 -3.79
C PRO A 160 10.20 6.18 -4.52
N ILE A 161 9.85 6.92 -5.57
CA ILE A 161 8.63 6.72 -6.36
C ILE A 161 8.79 5.50 -7.27
N ILE A 162 7.77 4.62 -7.24
CA ILE A 162 7.71 3.41 -8.05
C ILE A 162 6.87 3.65 -9.30
N MET A 163 5.64 4.17 -9.12
CA MET A 163 4.67 4.36 -10.19
C MET A 163 3.75 5.53 -9.89
N GLN A 164 3.33 6.24 -10.92
CA GLN A 164 2.35 7.33 -10.83
C GLN A 164 1.29 7.17 -11.91
N ALA A 165 0.07 7.63 -11.60
CA ALA A 165 -1.01 7.77 -12.57
C ALA A 165 -1.62 9.16 -12.44
N THR A 166 -1.96 9.77 -13.58
CA THR A 166 -2.56 11.11 -13.65
C THR A 166 -4.08 11.03 -13.71
N VAL A 167 -4.72 12.06 -13.16
CA VAL A 167 -6.17 12.25 -13.17
C VAL A 167 -6.44 13.71 -13.48
N GLU A 168 -7.36 13.99 -14.41
CA GLU A 168 -7.83 15.35 -14.69
C GLU A 168 -8.65 15.89 -13.52
N VAL A 169 -8.42 17.17 -13.16
CA VAL A 169 -9.24 17.91 -12.20
C VAL A 169 -10.22 18.78 -12.99
N LYS A 170 -11.51 18.53 -12.82
CA LYS A 170 -12.60 19.27 -13.50
C LYS A 170 -12.97 20.50 -12.69
N ASP A 171 -13.52 21.50 -13.37
CA ASP A 171 -13.87 22.78 -12.72
C ASP A 171 -15.03 22.64 -11.72
N ASP A 172 -15.85 21.61 -11.87
CA ASP A 172 -16.98 21.27 -10.99
C ASP A 172 -16.70 20.15 -9.97
N ASP A 173 -15.43 19.73 -9.84
CA ASP A 173 -15.08 18.70 -8.87
C ASP A 173 -15.28 19.15 -7.42
N THR A 174 -15.85 18.22 -6.64
CA THR A 174 -15.78 18.22 -5.17
C THR A 174 -14.64 17.32 -4.71
N GLU A 175 -14.30 17.34 -3.40
CA GLU A 175 -13.33 16.40 -2.82
C GLU A 175 -13.75 14.95 -3.10
N GLU A 176 -15.05 14.64 -3.02
CA GLU A 176 -15.58 13.28 -3.21
C GLU A 176 -15.46 12.83 -4.66
N THR A 177 -15.80 13.68 -5.64
CA THR A 177 -15.76 13.30 -7.07
C THR A 177 -14.33 13.12 -7.55
N LEU A 178 -13.42 14.01 -7.12
CA LEU A 178 -12.00 13.87 -7.42
C LEU A 178 -11.39 12.64 -6.75
N ALA A 179 -11.68 12.43 -5.44
CA ALA A 179 -11.19 11.27 -4.70
C ALA A 179 -11.67 9.95 -5.34
N ALA A 180 -12.91 9.87 -5.80
CA ALA A 180 -13.42 8.68 -6.48
C ALA A 180 -12.63 8.37 -7.76
N ARG A 181 -12.33 9.40 -8.56
CA ARG A 181 -11.58 9.26 -9.82
C ARG A 181 -10.11 8.91 -9.56
N VAL A 182 -9.49 9.47 -8.51
CA VAL A 182 -8.13 9.11 -8.10
C VAL A 182 -8.09 7.66 -7.64
N LEU A 183 -9.07 7.23 -6.84
CA LEU A 183 -9.18 5.87 -6.31
C LEU A 183 -9.24 4.81 -7.42
N GLU A 184 -9.91 5.10 -8.55
CA GLU A 184 -9.91 4.20 -9.72
C GLU A 184 -8.48 3.93 -10.22
N GLN A 185 -7.63 4.96 -10.24
CA GLN A 185 -6.23 4.82 -10.63
C GLN A 185 -5.38 4.11 -9.57
N GLU A 186 -5.64 4.36 -8.29
CA GLU A 186 -4.99 3.66 -7.18
C GLU A 186 -5.21 2.15 -7.29
N HIS A 187 -6.45 1.72 -7.52
CA HIS A 187 -6.82 0.31 -7.70
C HIS A 187 -6.12 -0.34 -8.91
N ILE A 188 -5.68 0.44 -9.89
CA ILE A 188 -4.95 -0.05 -11.06
C ILE A 188 -3.45 -0.14 -10.79
N ILE A 189 -2.85 0.94 -10.27
CA ILE A 189 -1.39 1.02 -10.20
C ILE A 189 -0.81 0.34 -8.95
N TYR A 190 -1.57 0.23 -7.85
CA TYR A 190 -1.04 -0.35 -6.62
C TYR A 190 -0.75 -1.85 -6.77
N PRO A 191 -1.69 -2.71 -7.23
CA PRO A 191 -1.38 -4.11 -7.50
C PRO A 191 -0.28 -4.30 -8.54
N LYS A 192 -0.19 -3.43 -9.56
CA LYS A 192 0.89 -3.47 -10.57
C LYS A 192 2.26 -3.20 -9.96
N ALA A 193 2.36 -2.19 -9.08
CA ALA A 193 3.61 -1.87 -8.40
C ALA A 193 4.05 -3.02 -7.47
N ILE A 194 3.11 -3.64 -6.76
CA ILE A 194 3.37 -4.81 -5.92
C ILE A 194 3.86 -5.98 -6.79
N GLN A 195 3.23 -6.24 -7.95
CA GLN A 195 3.67 -7.30 -8.86
C GLN A 195 5.11 -7.09 -9.36
N LEU A 196 5.50 -5.84 -9.67
CA LEU A 196 6.88 -5.52 -10.04
C LEU A 196 7.87 -5.85 -8.93
N PHE A 197 7.50 -5.66 -7.66
CA PHE A 197 8.31 -6.04 -6.52
C PHE A 197 8.41 -7.57 -6.38
N VAL A 198 7.29 -8.27 -6.47
CA VAL A 198 7.22 -9.75 -6.45
C VAL A 198 8.12 -10.35 -7.52
N GLU A 199 8.15 -9.77 -8.71
CA GLU A 199 9.02 -10.18 -9.83
C GLU A 199 10.49 -9.77 -9.67
N ASN A 200 10.87 -9.13 -8.54
CA ASN A 200 12.23 -8.59 -8.30
C ASN A 200 12.72 -7.65 -9.42
N ARG A 201 11.82 -6.86 -9.97
CA ARG A 201 12.07 -5.94 -11.09
C ARG A 201 12.38 -4.51 -10.63
N LEU A 202 12.23 -4.20 -9.36
CA LEU A 202 12.49 -2.87 -8.82
C LEU A 202 13.92 -2.78 -8.28
N LYS A 203 14.67 -1.75 -8.72
CA LYS A 203 16.00 -1.45 -8.20
C LYS A 203 16.06 0.00 -7.74
N ILE A 204 16.26 0.21 -6.45
CA ILE A 204 16.43 1.55 -5.86
C ILE A 204 17.86 2.02 -6.10
N VAL A 205 18.03 3.22 -6.71
CA VAL A 205 19.30 3.88 -6.94
C VAL A 205 19.17 5.34 -6.50
N GLY A 206 19.63 5.64 -5.31
CA GLY A 206 19.37 6.94 -4.65
C GLY A 206 17.86 7.15 -4.49
N ARG A 207 17.32 8.22 -5.07
CA ARG A 207 15.87 8.51 -5.05
C ARG A 207 15.09 7.87 -6.20
N LYS A 208 15.74 7.20 -7.14
CA LYS A 208 15.08 6.63 -8.31
C LYS A 208 14.82 5.14 -8.11
N VAL A 209 13.64 4.70 -8.54
CA VAL A 209 13.34 3.28 -8.71
C VAL A 209 13.44 2.95 -10.20
N LEU A 210 14.38 2.09 -10.54
CA LEU A 210 14.52 1.59 -11.90
C LEU A 210 13.73 0.31 -12.05
N ILE A 211 12.91 0.23 -13.11
CA ILE A 211 12.15 -0.97 -13.47
C ILE A 211 12.93 -1.74 -14.51
N LYS A 212 13.35 -2.97 -14.17
CA LYS A 212 13.99 -3.88 -15.12
C LYS A 212 12.94 -4.39 -16.11
N PHE A 213 13.20 -4.27 -17.38
CA PHE A 213 12.41 -4.93 -18.42
C PHE A 213 12.72 -6.44 -18.42
N ARG A 214 11.72 -7.24 -18.78
CA ARG A 214 11.92 -8.69 -19.00
C ARG A 214 12.71 -8.93 -20.29
#